data_a98aa316f76f1d0d6a3a435bf3b95e8a
#
_entry.id   a98aa316f76f1d0d6a3a435bf3b95e8a
#
_cell.length_a   1.000
_cell.length_b   1.000
_cell.length_c   1.000
_cell.angle_alpha   90.00
_cell.angle_beta   90.00
_cell.angle_gamma   90.00
#
_symmetry.space_group_name_H-M   'P 1'
#
loop_
_entity.id
_entity.type
_entity.pdbx_description
1 polymer ?
#
loop_
_entity_poly.entity_id
_entity_poly.type
_entity_poly.pdbx_seq_one_letter_code
_entity_poly.pdbx_strand_id
1 'polypeptide(L)'
;MKYRETAIKVRFNEVDSFQVAWHGHYVAWMEVGRNDLAGRFGLDAGQIAAAGFIPPVVILELKYLRPARYDEELLVRTSLKRMETATLEFITDIIGGDGRKCASGRVVHSITDKNGVLQYSLPPLIRERVEQLLAWQEEE
;
A
#
# COMPACT_ATOMS: atom_id res chain seq x y z
N MET A 1 -7.91 8.50 -13.72
CA MET A 1 -6.95 8.24 -12.64
C MET A 1 -6.28 6.90 -12.84
N LYS A 2 -4.99 6.82 -12.60
CA LYS A 2 -4.24 5.57 -12.71
C LYS A 2 -4.08 4.90 -11.36
N TYR A 3 -3.96 3.58 -11.39
CA TYR A 3 -3.60 2.76 -10.24
C TYR A 3 -2.36 1.95 -10.58
N ARG A 4 -1.57 1.60 -9.59
CA ARG A 4 -0.57 0.56 -9.78
C ARG A 4 -1.24 -0.78 -9.47
N GLU A 5 -1.16 -1.69 -10.41
CA GLU A 5 -1.73 -3.03 -10.27
C GLU A 5 -0.61 -4.05 -10.19
N THR A 6 -0.60 -4.82 -9.12
CA THR A 6 0.44 -5.82 -8.84
C THR A 6 -0.21 -7.20 -8.80
N ALA A 7 0.26 -8.11 -9.64
CA ALA A 7 -0.26 -9.47 -9.67
C ALA A 7 0.34 -10.31 -8.55
N ILE A 8 -0.50 -11.03 -7.84
CA ILE A 8 -0.12 -11.93 -6.76
C ILE A 8 -0.89 -13.23 -6.92
N LYS A 9 -0.24 -14.35 -6.65
CA LYS A 9 -0.90 -15.64 -6.61
C LYS A 9 -0.95 -16.15 -5.18
N VAL A 10 -2.13 -16.61 -4.73
CA VAL A 10 -2.29 -17.16 -3.38
C VAL A 10 -1.49 -18.45 -3.27
N ARG A 11 -0.56 -18.49 -2.34
CA ARG A 11 0.37 -19.62 -2.17
C ARG A 11 -0.21 -20.66 -1.21
N PHE A 12 0.29 -21.88 -1.33
CA PHE A 12 -0.13 -23.00 -0.49
C PHE A 12 0.00 -22.70 1.01
N ASN A 13 1.07 -22.04 1.43
CA ASN A 13 1.32 -21.72 2.83
C ASN A 13 0.53 -20.51 3.33
N GLU A 14 -0.32 -19.91 2.50
CA GLU A 14 -1.13 -18.76 2.87
C GLU A 14 -2.57 -19.14 3.18
N VAL A 15 -2.98 -20.38 2.89
CA VAL A 15 -4.35 -20.83 3.14
C VAL A 15 -4.45 -21.63 4.43
N ASP A 16 -5.64 -21.58 5.04
CA ASP A 16 -5.96 -22.37 6.22
C ASP A 16 -6.65 -23.68 5.82
N SER A 17 -7.15 -24.43 6.82
CA SER A 17 -7.80 -25.71 6.59
C SER A 17 -9.09 -25.62 5.77
N PHE A 18 -9.65 -24.43 5.58
CA PHE A 18 -10.81 -24.18 4.72
C PHE A 18 -10.44 -23.84 3.28
N GLN A 19 -9.15 -23.89 2.95
CA GLN A 19 -8.62 -23.53 1.62
C GLN A 19 -8.81 -22.05 1.26
N VAL A 20 -9.00 -21.21 2.24
CA VAL A 20 -9.07 -19.75 2.08
C VAL A 20 -7.87 -19.09 2.74
N ALA A 21 -7.42 -17.98 2.18
CA ALA A 21 -6.27 -17.26 2.70
C ALA A 21 -6.54 -16.80 4.14
N TRP A 22 -5.57 -17.02 5.01
CA TRP A 22 -5.64 -16.49 6.37
C TRP A 22 -5.70 -14.95 6.32
N HIS A 23 -6.55 -14.36 7.16
CA HIS A 23 -6.85 -12.93 7.08
C HIS A 23 -5.62 -12.02 7.22
N GLY A 24 -4.57 -12.46 7.92
CA GLY A 24 -3.34 -11.67 8.07
C GLY A 24 -2.51 -11.54 6.80
N HIS A 25 -2.67 -12.45 5.85
CA HIS A 25 -1.91 -12.38 4.59
C HIS A 25 -2.33 -11.22 3.70
N TYR A 26 -3.56 -10.75 3.84
CA TYR A 26 -4.04 -9.58 3.08
C TYR A 26 -3.22 -8.33 3.38
N VAL A 27 -2.78 -8.18 4.64
CA VAL A 27 -1.89 -7.07 5.03
C VAL A 27 -0.55 -7.17 4.30
N ALA A 28 0.01 -8.38 4.22
CA ALA A 28 1.25 -8.61 3.48
C ALA A 28 1.10 -8.27 2.00
N TRP A 29 -0.03 -8.62 1.39
CA TRP A 29 -0.30 -8.30 -0.01
C TRP A 29 -0.47 -6.79 -0.22
N MET A 30 -1.11 -6.10 0.72
CA MET A 30 -1.19 -4.64 0.69
C MET A 30 0.21 -4.01 0.72
N GLU A 31 1.12 -4.56 1.52
CA GLU A 31 2.51 -4.11 1.58
C GLU A 31 3.24 -4.31 0.25
N VAL A 32 3.02 -5.45 -0.41
CA VAL A 32 3.62 -5.71 -1.73
C VAL A 32 3.13 -4.68 -2.74
N GLY A 33 1.83 -4.41 -2.78
CA GLY A 33 1.26 -3.41 -3.70
C GLY A 33 1.76 -2.00 -3.40
N ARG A 34 1.81 -1.62 -2.13
CA ARG A 34 2.32 -0.33 -1.71
C ARG A 34 3.79 -0.14 -2.12
N ASN A 35 4.63 -1.13 -1.84
CA ASN A 35 6.04 -1.06 -2.22
C ASN A 35 6.24 -0.97 -3.72
N ASP A 36 5.42 -1.67 -4.49
CA ASP A 36 5.48 -1.61 -5.96
C ASP A 36 5.14 -0.21 -6.48
N LEU A 37 4.12 0.43 -5.94
CA LEU A 37 3.78 1.80 -6.30
C LEU A 37 4.82 2.80 -5.77
N ALA A 38 5.06 2.77 -4.46
CA ALA A 38 5.89 3.75 -3.77
C ALA A 38 7.34 3.70 -4.26
N GLY A 39 7.86 2.51 -4.52
CA GLY A 39 9.25 2.32 -4.95
C GLY A 39 9.56 2.98 -6.28
N ARG A 40 8.55 3.15 -7.14
CA ARG A 40 8.72 3.82 -8.45
C ARG A 40 8.94 5.32 -8.30
N PHE A 41 8.58 5.89 -7.16
CA PHE A 41 8.65 7.32 -6.91
C PHE A 41 9.59 7.68 -5.74
N GLY A 42 10.39 6.74 -5.29
CA GLY A 42 11.33 6.98 -4.20
C GLY A 42 10.69 7.05 -2.82
N LEU A 43 9.55 6.39 -2.64
CA LEU A 43 8.73 6.47 -1.42
C LEU A 43 8.57 5.13 -0.68
N ASP A 44 9.28 4.07 -1.07
CA ASP A 44 9.26 2.87 -0.25
C ASP A 44 10.06 3.11 1.06
N ALA A 45 9.90 2.20 2.02
CA ALA A 45 10.48 2.39 3.35
C ALA A 45 12.00 2.56 3.31
N GLY A 46 12.69 1.79 2.45
CA GLY A 46 14.14 1.89 2.30
C GLY A 46 14.58 3.22 1.69
N GLN A 47 13.83 3.70 0.70
CA GLN A 47 14.11 4.97 0.04
C GLN A 47 13.85 6.17 0.96
N ILE A 48 12.79 6.11 1.76
CA ILE A 48 12.51 7.14 2.78
C ILE A 48 13.58 7.11 3.85
N ALA A 49 14.02 5.93 4.29
CA ALA A 49 15.11 5.79 5.24
C ALA A 49 16.41 6.41 4.71
N ALA A 50 16.71 6.18 3.42
CA ALA A 50 17.89 6.77 2.77
C ALA A 50 17.81 8.30 2.72
N ALA A 51 16.61 8.86 2.68
CA ALA A 51 16.38 10.31 2.73
C ALA A 51 16.48 10.88 4.17
N GLY A 52 16.61 10.03 5.18
CA GLY A 52 16.77 10.46 6.57
C GLY A 52 15.51 10.41 7.42
N PHE A 53 14.46 9.72 6.95
CA PHE A 53 13.16 9.70 7.63
C PHE A 53 12.64 8.27 7.80
N ILE A 54 11.63 8.12 8.65
CA ILE A 54 10.95 6.85 8.92
C ILE A 54 9.47 7.06 8.70
N PRO A 55 8.77 6.13 7.97
CA PRO A 55 7.33 6.22 7.75
C PRO A 55 6.57 5.21 8.61
N PRO A 56 6.40 5.41 9.93
CA PRO A 56 5.66 4.44 10.74
C PRO A 56 4.20 4.37 10.34
N VAL A 57 3.63 3.18 10.42
CA VAL A 57 2.20 2.99 10.22
C VAL A 57 1.46 3.49 11.44
N VAL A 58 0.48 4.35 11.25
CA VAL A 58 -0.34 4.88 12.34
C VAL A 58 -1.80 4.44 12.23
N ILE A 59 -2.28 4.09 11.05
CA ILE A 59 -3.62 3.54 10.84
C ILE A 59 -3.54 2.42 9.80
N LEU A 60 -4.20 1.32 10.09
CA LEU A 60 -4.45 0.25 9.15
C LEU A 60 -5.93 -0.12 9.27
N GLU A 61 -6.65 -0.01 8.17
CA GLU A 61 -8.04 -0.46 8.07
C GLU A 61 -8.18 -1.41 6.90
N LEU A 62 -8.92 -2.49 7.10
CA LEU A 62 -9.11 -3.52 6.09
C LEU A 62 -10.50 -4.12 6.23
N LYS A 63 -11.24 -4.14 5.13
CA LYS A 63 -12.53 -4.82 5.01
C LYS A 63 -12.36 -6.07 4.19
N TYR A 64 -12.84 -7.20 4.71
CA TYR A 64 -12.86 -8.47 4.01
C TYR A 64 -14.23 -8.63 3.37
N LEU A 65 -14.26 -8.70 2.05
CA LEU A 65 -15.49 -8.72 1.28
C LEU A 65 -15.79 -10.11 0.76
N ARG A 66 -14.76 -10.89 0.43
CA ARG A 66 -14.86 -12.21 -0.14
C ARG A 66 -13.53 -12.96 0.07
N PRO A 67 -13.55 -14.24 0.43
CA PRO A 67 -12.30 -14.97 0.65
C PRO A 67 -11.50 -15.15 -0.64
N ALA A 68 -10.20 -14.98 -0.54
CA ALA A 68 -9.25 -15.39 -1.56
C ALA A 68 -8.90 -16.86 -1.33
N ARG A 69 -8.82 -17.63 -2.39
CA ARG A 69 -8.63 -19.08 -2.33
C ARG A 69 -7.26 -19.50 -2.84
N TYR A 70 -6.85 -20.70 -2.45
CA TYR A 70 -5.58 -21.27 -2.90
C TYR A 70 -5.46 -21.19 -4.43
N ASP A 71 -4.29 -20.83 -4.89
CA ASP A 71 -3.90 -20.75 -6.31
C ASP A 71 -4.62 -19.67 -7.11
N GLU A 72 -5.48 -18.87 -6.46
CA GLU A 72 -6.18 -17.77 -7.11
C GLU A 72 -5.20 -16.66 -7.49
N GLU A 73 -5.35 -16.11 -8.68
CA GLU A 73 -4.58 -14.96 -9.13
C GLU A 73 -5.32 -13.69 -8.68
N LEU A 74 -4.61 -12.88 -7.91
CA LEU A 74 -5.14 -11.64 -7.36
C LEU A 74 -4.46 -10.45 -8.02
N LEU A 75 -5.19 -9.34 -8.08
CA LEU A 75 -4.65 -8.07 -8.52
C LEU A 75 -4.73 -7.10 -7.35
N VAL A 76 -3.57 -6.65 -6.89
CA VAL A 76 -3.48 -5.65 -5.81
C VAL A 76 -3.39 -4.28 -6.46
N ARG A 77 -4.47 -3.51 -6.34
CA ARG A 77 -4.59 -2.19 -6.95
C ARG A 77 -4.35 -1.12 -5.90
N THR A 78 -3.29 -0.33 -6.07
CA THR A 78 -2.84 0.64 -5.08
C THR A 78 -2.82 2.05 -5.65
N SER A 79 -3.23 3.00 -4.84
CA SER A 79 -3.14 4.43 -5.15
C SER A 79 -2.75 5.22 -3.90
N LEU A 80 -2.26 6.42 -4.09
CA LEU A 80 -1.97 7.36 -3.00
C LEU A 80 -3.06 8.41 -2.97
N LYS A 81 -3.63 8.65 -1.80
CA LYS A 81 -4.60 9.72 -1.60
C LYS A 81 -3.86 11.02 -1.36
N ARG A 82 -4.32 12.11 -2.00
CA ARG A 82 -3.78 13.44 -1.71
C ARG A 82 -4.20 13.86 -0.30
N MET A 83 -3.21 14.20 0.52
CA MET A 83 -3.44 14.60 1.92
C MET A 83 -2.93 16.03 2.12
N GLU A 84 -3.62 16.77 2.98
CA GLU A 84 -3.19 18.10 3.41
C GLU A 84 -2.29 18.04 4.66
N THR A 85 -2.23 16.86 5.28
CA THR A 85 -1.39 16.62 6.45
C THR A 85 -0.05 15.99 6.03
N ALA A 86 0.89 15.96 6.98
CA ALA A 86 2.20 15.33 6.76
C ALA A 86 2.11 13.81 6.89
N THR A 87 1.21 13.19 6.11
CA THR A 87 0.96 11.75 6.13
C THR A 87 0.94 11.21 4.71
N LEU A 88 1.18 9.91 4.58
CA LEU A 88 1.00 9.18 3.33
C LEU A 88 -0.14 8.19 3.54
N GLU A 89 -1.21 8.33 2.78
CA GLU A 89 -2.32 7.40 2.84
C GLU A 89 -2.42 6.62 1.54
N PHE A 90 -2.17 5.31 1.62
CA PHE A 90 -2.29 4.40 0.49
C PHE A 90 -3.63 3.68 0.56
N ILE A 91 -4.34 3.68 -0.54
CA ILE A 91 -5.62 2.99 -0.71
C ILE A 91 -5.36 1.74 -1.53
N THR A 92 -5.88 0.60 -1.08
CA THR A 92 -5.65 -0.69 -1.73
C THR A 92 -6.95 -1.44 -1.91
N ASP A 93 -7.19 -1.91 -3.12
CA ASP A 93 -8.22 -2.91 -3.43
C ASP A 93 -7.52 -4.20 -3.85
N ILE A 94 -7.97 -5.32 -3.31
CA ILE A 94 -7.50 -6.64 -3.72
C ILE A 94 -8.62 -7.28 -4.54
N ILE A 95 -8.33 -7.51 -5.81
CA ILE A 95 -9.30 -8.01 -6.80
C ILE A 95 -9.04 -9.49 -7.01
N GLY A 96 -10.08 -10.30 -6.90
CA GLY A 96 -9.98 -11.75 -7.11
C GLY A 96 -9.94 -12.14 -8.58
N GLY A 97 -9.72 -13.42 -8.84
CA GLY A 97 -9.63 -13.97 -10.20
C GLY A 97 -10.90 -13.80 -11.03
N ASP A 98 -12.04 -13.60 -10.38
CA ASP A 98 -13.33 -13.34 -11.05
C ASP A 98 -13.63 -11.85 -11.26
N GLY A 99 -12.70 -10.98 -10.94
CA GLY A 99 -12.84 -9.53 -11.09
C GLY A 99 -13.56 -8.82 -9.95
N ARG A 100 -14.00 -9.55 -8.92
CA ARG A 100 -14.68 -8.96 -7.75
C ARG A 100 -13.67 -8.69 -6.65
N LYS A 101 -13.95 -7.68 -5.82
CA LYS A 101 -13.09 -7.33 -4.70
C LYS A 101 -13.12 -8.42 -3.62
N CYS A 102 -11.94 -8.87 -3.22
CA CYS A 102 -11.76 -9.73 -2.03
C CYS A 102 -11.63 -8.89 -0.77
N ALA A 103 -10.98 -7.75 -0.87
CA ALA A 103 -10.74 -6.87 0.26
C ALA A 103 -10.51 -5.44 -0.23
N SER A 104 -10.71 -4.49 0.68
CA SER A 104 -10.47 -3.08 0.44
C SER A 104 -9.95 -2.46 1.73
N GLY A 105 -8.93 -1.63 1.63
CA GLY A 105 -8.32 -1.08 2.82
C GLY A 105 -7.49 0.17 2.58
N ARG A 106 -6.98 0.72 3.68
CA ARG A 106 -6.09 1.86 3.66
C ARG A 106 -5.02 1.72 4.73
N VAL A 107 -3.86 2.26 4.45
CA VAL A 107 -2.75 2.35 5.40
C VAL A 107 -2.28 3.79 5.43
N VAL A 108 -2.19 4.37 6.62
CA VAL A 108 -1.72 5.73 6.82
C VAL A 108 -0.37 5.67 7.53
N HIS A 109 0.61 6.36 6.96
CA HIS A 109 1.94 6.52 7.54
C HIS A 109 2.13 7.96 7.97
N SER A 110 2.65 8.17 9.18
CA SER A 110 3.25 9.46 9.53
C SER A 110 4.69 9.49 9.04
N ILE A 111 5.35 10.63 9.19
CA ILE A 111 6.78 10.77 8.86
C ILE A 111 7.48 11.25 10.13
N THR A 112 8.51 10.53 10.54
CA THR A 112 9.39 10.96 11.63
C THR A 112 10.81 11.12 11.12
N ASP A 113 11.64 11.83 11.86
CA ASP A 113 13.07 11.76 11.65
C ASP A 113 13.64 10.45 12.24
N LYS A 114 14.94 10.24 12.14
CA LYS A 114 15.58 9.00 12.62
C LYS A 114 15.56 8.86 14.15
N ASN A 115 15.28 9.94 14.87
CA ASN A 115 15.13 9.94 16.32
C ASN A 115 13.68 9.76 16.77
N GLY A 116 12.77 9.55 15.83
CA GLY A 116 11.35 9.36 16.11
C GLY A 116 10.57 10.64 16.29
N VAL A 117 11.13 11.79 15.94
CA VAL A 117 10.45 13.08 16.06
C VAL A 117 9.48 13.26 14.90
N LEU A 118 8.19 13.44 15.23
CA LEU A 118 7.14 13.60 14.24
C LEU A 118 7.35 14.87 13.42
N GLN A 119 7.22 14.75 12.10
CA GLN A 119 7.26 15.89 11.20
C GLN A 119 5.84 16.40 10.97
N TYR A 120 5.64 17.71 11.11
CA TYR A 120 4.32 18.35 10.95
C TYR A 120 4.07 18.85 9.53
N SER A 121 5.10 18.80 8.68
CA SER A 121 4.99 19.02 7.25
C SER A 121 5.85 17.98 6.55
N LEU A 122 5.48 17.62 5.32
CA LEU A 122 6.31 16.70 4.55
C LEU A 122 7.68 17.34 4.29
N PRO A 123 8.79 16.64 4.60
CA PRO A 123 10.11 17.12 4.22
C PRO A 123 10.15 17.42 2.71
N PRO A 124 10.88 18.44 2.26
CA PRO A 124 10.85 18.88 0.87
C PRO A 124 11.08 17.78 -0.15
N LEU A 125 12.04 16.88 0.08
CA LEU A 125 12.32 15.77 -0.82
C LEU A 125 11.16 14.78 -0.89
N ILE A 126 10.55 14.46 0.25
CA ILE A 126 9.39 13.57 0.32
C ILE A 126 8.20 14.20 -0.39
N ARG A 127 7.97 15.49 -0.15
CA ARG A 127 6.88 16.24 -0.83
C ARG A 127 7.04 16.20 -2.34
N GLU A 128 8.24 16.42 -2.85
CA GLU A 128 8.52 16.38 -4.29
C GLU A 128 8.16 15.03 -4.88
N ARG A 129 8.55 13.94 -4.21
CA ARG A 129 8.26 12.57 -4.65
C ARG A 129 6.77 12.27 -4.61
N VAL A 130 6.06 12.73 -3.57
CA VAL A 130 4.61 12.62 -3.45
C VAL A 130 3.92 13.32 -4.62
N GLU A 131 4.33 14.55 -4.92
CA GLU A 131 3.73 15.29 -6.04
C GLU A 131 3.98 14.62 -7.39
N GLN A 132 5.14 14.00 -7.58
CA GLN A 132 5.43 13.22 -8.79
C GLN A 132 4.51 12.01 -8.91
N LEU A 133 4.29 11.29 -7.82
CA LEU A 133 3.37 10.14 -7.80
C LEU A 133 1.94 10.58 -8.10
N LEU A 134 1.48 11.63 -7.44
CA LEU A 134 0.12 12.15 -7.63
C LEU A 134 -0.09 12.64 -9.06
N ALA A 135 0.91 13.31 -9.64
CA ALA A 135 0.85 13.75 -11.04
C ALA A 135 0.72 12.57 -11.99
N TRP A 136 1.47 11.49 -11.75
CA TRP A 136 1.35 10.27 -12.53
C TRP A 136 -0.05 9.66 -12.42
N GLN A 137 -0.62 9.61 -11.21
CA GLN A 137 -1.97 9.07 -11.00
C GLN A 137 -3.05 9.86 -11.73
N GLU A 138 -2.88 11.17 -11.84
CA GLU A 138 -3.85 12.07 -12.47
C GLU A 138 -3.77 12.06 -14.00
N GLU A 139 -2.73 11.47 -14.57
CA GLU A 139 -2.63 11.29 -16.03
C GLU A 139 -3.73 10.36 -16.54
N GLU A 140 -4.17 10.59 -17.75
CA GLU A 140 -5.18 9.75 -18.41
C GLU A 140 -4.59 8.76 -19.44
#